data_4f7b0905862bf64ef3d6c3ab0bf9538f
#
_entry.id   4f7b0905862bf64ef3d6c3ab0bf9538f
#
_cell.length_a   1.000
_cell.length_b   1.000
_cell.length_c   1.000
_cell.angle_alpha   90.00
_cell.angle_beta   90.00
_cell.angle_gamma   90.00
#
_symmetry.space_group_name_H-M   'P 1'
#
loop_
_entity.id
_entity.type
_entity.pdbx_description
1 polymer ?
#
loop_
_entity_poly.entity_id
_entity_poly.type
_entity_poly.pdbx_seq_one_letter_code
_entity_poly.pdbx_strand_id
1 'polypeptide(L)'
;MILIRSFFLLRPRFLSTIFFIPILYGIGWALSQPLLLFNFEKENLSLIGTIITFLLFIFLLPHWFYIKRNKSSAWIILGITKDKFLKNFFHFSQGILFALVLIILILVPLLQKNYISWIGEFSPIILLNSIVLGLGVGFAEEIIFRGWLLEELKFEYGTKISIALQAIIFSFVHNLSNEIFWNRVGLRLGFILLGIFLSLVKIRDKGSLWNCIGIHGGLVGIWFLLNNGLIEFKENTPSFLAGPFTQNIPNPIGSFSAILILLLLCIFYTVQSKKIFTRRIN
;
A
#
# COMPACT_ATOMS: atom_id res chain seq x y z
N MET A 1 16.73 -16.90 19.86
CA MET A 1 16.06 -17.84 18.95
C MET A 1 14.83 -18.52 19.57
N ILE A 2 14.90 -19.02 20.82
CA ILE A 2 13.77 -19.67 21.53
C ILE A 2 12.56 -18.72 21.68
N LEU A 3 12.74 -17.49 22.14
CA LEU A 3 11.67 -16.49 22.31
C LEU A 3 10.95 -16.14 21.00
N ILE A 4 11.68 -15.97 19.90
CA ILE A 4 11.09 -15.70 18.59
C ILE A 4 10.25 -16.89 18.12
N ARG A 5 10.74 -18.10 18.31
CA ARG A 5 10.01 -19.31 17.96
C ARG A 5 8.73 -19.46 18.80
N SER A 6 8.79 -19.24 20.11
CA SER A 6 7.60 -19.29 20.98
C SER A 6 6.56 -18.23 20.61
N PHE A 7 6.99 -17.00 20.30
CA PHE A 7 6.08 -15.95 19.81
C PHE A 7 5.42 -16.35 18.49
N PHE A 8 6.15 -16.87 17.50
CA PHE A 8 5.56 -17.28 16.23
C PHE A 8 4.57 -18.44 16.36
N LEU A 9 4.75 -19.30 17.39
CA LEU A 9 3.89 -20.45 17.68
C LEU A 9 2.77 -20.16 18.67
N LEU A 10 2.52 -18.90 19.04
CA LEU A 10 1.41 -18.52 19.93
C LEU A 10 0.08 -19.11 19.44
N ARG A 11 -0.74 -19.51 20.40
CA ARG A 11 -2.10 -19.98 20.15
C ARG A 11 -3.10 -19.05 20.84
N PRO A 12 -4.18 -18.67 20.19
CA PRO A 12 -4.53 -18.93 18.79
C PRO A 12 -3.58 -18.25 17.80
N ARG A 13 -3.41 -18.82 16.60
CA ARG A 13 -2.39 -18.41 15.60
C ARG A 13 -2.47 -16.94 15.20
N PHE A 14 -3.68 -16.36 15.17
CA PHE A 14 -3.87 -14.97 14.79
C PHE A 14 -3.18 -13.97 15.74
N LEU A 15 -2.94 -14.34 17.00
CA LEU A 15 -2.27 -13.45 17.96
C LEU A 15 -0.87 -13.05 17.47
N SER A 16 -0.05 -14.03 17.06
CA SER A 16 1.28 -13.70 16.54
C SER A 16 1.20 -12.84 15.27
N THR A 17 0.20 -13.06 14.40
CA THR A 17 -0.01 -12.26 13.19
C THR A 17 -0.39 -10.81 13.52
N ILE A 18 -1.33 -10.59 14.46
CA ILE A 18 -1.76 -9.24 14.86
C ILE A 18 -0.62 -8.48 15.54
N PHE A 19 0.12 -9.12 16.45
CA PHE A 19 1.14 -8.45 17.23
C PHE A 19 2.51 -8.34 16.53
N PHE A 20 2.74 -9.02 15.42
CA PHE A 20 4.05 -9.04 14.77
C PHE A 20 4.52 -7.64 14.37
N ILE A 21 3.76 -6.93 13.55
CA ILE A 21 4.12 -5.57 13.11
C ILE A 21 4.14 -4.58 14.27
N PRO A 22 3.14 -4.50 15.18
CA PRO A 22 3.18 -3.62 16.34
C PRO A 22 4.41 -3.81 17.24
N ILE A 23 4.82 -5.05 17.47
CA ILE A 23 6.03 -5.33 18.27
C ILE A 23 7.28 -4.82 17.52
N LEU A 24 7.40 -5.10 16.23
CA LEU A 24 8.53 -4.61 15.43
C LEU A 24 8.57 -3.09 15.37
N TYR A 25 7.40 -2.44 15.28
CA TYR A 25 7.29 -1.00 15.31
C TYR A 25 7.77 -0.42 16.66
N GLY A 26 7.35 -1.02 17.77
CA GLY A 26 7.84 -0.65 19.10
C GLY A 26 9.37 -0.79 19.24
N ILE A 27 9.94 -1.87 18.69
CA ILE A 27 11.40 -2.08 18.67
C ILE A 27 12.07 -1.02 17.76
N GLY A 28 11.58 -0.79 16.56
CA GLY A 28 12.12 0.20 15.62
C GLY A 28 12.09 1.61 16.20
N TRP A 29 10.96 1.97 16.85
CA TRP A 29 10.83 3.23 17.58
C TRP A 29 11.86 3.32 18.71
N ALA A 30 11.97 2.31 19.57
CA ALA A 30 12.93 2.31 20.68
C ALA A 30 14.39 2.42 20.20
N LEU A 31 14.74 1.75 19.09
CA LEU A 31 16.07 1.80 18.51
C LEU A 31 16.38 3.14 17.85
N SER A 32 15.39 3.91 17.44
CA SER A 32 15.59 5.26 16.90
C SER A 32 15.82 6.33 17.98
N GLN A 33 15.35 6.12 19.25
CA GLN A 33 15.42 7.13 20.30
C GLN A 33 16.85 7.60 20.66
N PRO A 34 17.90 6.75 20.68
CA PRO A 34 19.27 7.20 20.97
C PRO A 34 19.77 8.30 20.03
N LEU A 35 19.20 8.42 18.80
CA LEU A 35 19.58 9.47 17.85
C LEU A 35 19.22 10.89 18.33
N LEU A 36 18.31 11.03 19.31
CA LEU A 36 18.07 12.32 19.99
C LEU A 36 19.31 12.89 20.63
N LEU A 37 20.23 12.05 21.11
CA LEU A 37 21.50 12.47 21.69
C LEU A 37 22.44 13.13 20.67
N PHE A 38 22.19 12.91 19.38
CA PHE A 38 22.93 13.49 18.26
C PHE A 38 22.17 14.63 17.57
N ASN A 39 21.19 15.24 18.26
CA ASN A 39 20.37 16.37 17.78
C ASN A 39 19.54 16.06 16.51
N PHE A 40 19.17 14.80 16.28
CA PHE A 40 18.20 14.48 15.22
C PHE A 40 16.82 15.03 15.56
N GLU A 41 16.15 15.62 14.57
CA GLU A 41 14.79 16.13 14.72
C GLU A 41 13.79 14.99 14.97
N LYS A 42 12.80 15.23 15.83
CA LYS A 42 11.78 14.21 16.19
C LYS A 42 11.02 13.66 14.99
N GLU A 43 10.80 14.49 13.97
CA GLU A 43 10.12 14.08 12.73
C GLU A 43 10.92 13.02 11.97
N ASN A 44 12.23 13.20 11.88
CA ASN A 44 13.15 12.25 11.23
C ASN A 44 13.25 10.92 12.00
N LEU A 45 13.07 10.94 13.34
CA LEU A 45 13.09 9.71 14.14
C LEU A 45 11.93 8.77 13.81
N SER A 46 10.75 9.30 13.52
CA SER A 46 9.60 8.48 13.11
C SER A 46 9.89 7.73 11.81
N LEU A 47 10.49 8.42 10.83
CA LEU A 47 10.89 7.81 9.57
C LEU A 47 11.97 6.74 9.78
N ILE A 48 13.01 7.03 10.57
CA ILE A 48 14.07 6.08 10.89
C ILE A 48 13.52 4.85 11.60
N GLY A 49 12.65 5.04 12.61
CA GLY A 49 11.99 3.96 13.32
C GLY A 49 11.16 3.06 12.39
N THR A 50 10.47 3.66 11.42
CA THR A 50 9.71 2.93 10.39
C THR A 50 10.62 2.12 9.47
N ILE A 51 11.74 2.70 9.03
CA ILE A 51 12.75 2.01 8.21
C ILE A 51 13.32 0.81 8.99
N ILE A 52 13.72 1.00 10.25
CA ILE A 52 14.23 -0.08 11.12
C ILE A 52 13.17 -1.17 11.26
N THR A 53 11.91 -0.82 11.50
CA THR A 53 10.79 -1.76 11.58
C THR A 53 10.68 -2.61 10.32
N PHE A 54 10.74 -1.98 9.15
CA PHE A 54 10.67 -2.69 7.87
C PHE A 54 11.87 -3.61 7.66
N LEU A 55 13.10 -3.16 7.97
CA LEU A 55 14.30 -3.99 7.88
C LEU A 55 14.22 -5.21 8.81
N LEU A 56 13.78 -5.03 10.06
CA LEU A 56 13.53 -6.13 10.99
C LEU A 56 12.49 -7.10 10.47
N PHE A 57 11.39 -6.58 9.91
CA PHE A 57 10.35 -7.39 9.30
C PHE A 57 10.91 -8.25 8.15
N ILE A 58 11.62 -7.65 7.20
CA ILE A 58 12.24 -8.37 6.07
C ILE A 58 13.21 -9.45 6.55
N PHE A 59 14.02 -9.15 7.57
CA PHE A 59 14.98 -10.08 8.16
C PHE A 59 14.28 -11.28 8.82
N LEU A 60 13.19 -11.05 9.55
CA LEU A 60 12.47 -12.10 10.27
C LEU A 60 11.50 -12.90 9.41
N LEU A 61 11.12 -12.38 8.26
CA LEU A 61 10.09 -12.95 7.40
C LEU A 61 10.41 -14.39 6.90
N PRO A 62 11.66 -14.75 6.50
CA PRO A 62 11.99 -16.13 6.18
C PRO A 62 11.81 -17.08 7.36
N HIS A 63 12.20 -16.64 8.58
CA HIS A 63 12.01 -17.42 9.81
C HIS A 63 10.53 -17.60 10.14
N TRP A 64 9.71 -16.58 9.90
CA TRP A 64 8.26 -16.66 10.04
C TRP A 64 7.66 -17.79 9.21
N PHE A 65 7.92 -17.79 7.90
CA PHE A 65 7.39 -18.82 7.00
C PHE A 65 7.95 -20.21 7.28
N TYR A 66 9.22 -20.30 7.65
CA TYR A 66 9.83 -21.57 8.04
C TYR A 66 9.17 -22.17 9.28
N ILE A 67 8.99 -21.37 10.35
CA ILE A 67 8.45 -21.85 11.63
C ILE A 67 6.94 -22.12 11.52
N LYS A 68 6.17 -21.23 10.90
CA LYS A 68 4.69 -21.35 10.85
C LYS A 68 4.20 -22.33 9.78
N ARG A 69 4.91 -22.47 8.66
CA ARG A 69 4.43 -23.19 7.49
C ARG A 69 5.36 -24.27 6.99
N ASN A 70 6.52 -24.44 7.60
CA ASN A 70 7.59 -25.32 7.14
C ASN A 70 7.97 -25.05 5.66
N LYS A 71 8.05 -23.77 5.29
CA LYS A 71 8.39 -23.32 3.93
C LYS A 71 9.65 -22.47 3.96
N SER A 72 10.65 -22.88 3.18
CA SER A 72 11.95 -22.18 3.06
C SER A 72 11.92 -21.00 2.07
N SER A 73 10.92 -20.96 1.17
CA SER A 73 10.88 -19.98 0.07
C SER A 73 9.89 -18.85 0.36
N ALA A 74 10.19 -18.02 1.37
CA ALA A 74 9.35 -16.86 1.74
C ALA A 74 9.07 -15.94 0.53
N TRP A 75 10.09 -15.59 -0.23
CA TRP A 75 9.99 -14.66 -1.35
C TRP A 75 9.10 -15.15 -2.51
N ILE A 76 9.02 -16.47 -2.71
CA ILE A 76 8.08 -17.08 -3.67
C ILE A 76 6.64 -16.94 -3.16
N ILE A 77 6.40 -17.20 -1.86
CA ILE A 77 5.07 -17.09 -1.25
C ILE A 77 4.57 -15.64 -1.32
N LEU A 78 5.44 -14.68 -1.06
CA LEU A 78 5.14 -13.25 -1.17
C LEU A 78 4.83 -12.83 -2.61
N GLY A 79 5.37 -13.54 -3.60
CA GLY A 79 5.20 -13.22 -5.02
C GLY A 79 6.29 -12.31 -5.59
N ILE A 80 7.44 -12.19 -4.91
CA ILE A 80 8.59 -11.39 -5.35
C ILE A 80 9.46 -12.16 -6.35
N THR A 81 9.86 -13.40 -6.01
CA THR A 81 10.76 -14.21 -6.84
C THR A 81 10.05 -15.33 -7.59
N LYS A 82 8.75 -15.16 -7.84
CA LYS A 82 7.90 -16.17 -8.46
C LYS A 82 8.17 -16.32 -9.95
N ASP A 83 8.43 -15.22 -10.62
CA ASP A 83 8.63 -15.14 -12.06
C ASP A 83 10.05 -14.67 -12.41
N LYS A 84 10.42 -14.81 -13.71
CA LYS A 84 11.68 -14.29 -14.22
C LYS A 84 11.71 -12.76 -14.18
N PHE A 85 12.91 -12.17 -14.09
CA PHE A 85 13.11 -10.72 -13.97
C PHE A 85 12.35 -9.89 -15.01
N LEU A 86 12.45 -10.25 -16.29
CA LEU A 86 11.75 -9.53 -17.36
C LEU A 86 10.22 -9.51 -17.19
N LYS A 87 9.64 -10.62 -16.71
CA LYS A 87 8.21 -10.68 -16.45
C LYS A 87 7.83 -9.83 -15.24
N ASN A 88 8.64 -9.86 -14.20
CA ASN A 88 8.45 -9.01 -13.03
C ASN A 88 8.53 -7.54 -13.38
N PHE A 89 9.52 -7.14 -14.17
CA PHE A 89 9.69 -5.78 -14.68
C PHE A 89 8.49 -5.35 -15.54
N PHE A 90 8.00 -6.23 -16.41
CA PHE A 90 6.81 -5.96 -17.22
C PHE A 90 5.57 -5.74 -16.35
N HIS A 91 5.32 -6.59 -15.35
CA HIS A 91 4.22 -6.41 -14.40
C HIS A 91 4.35 -5.10 -13.61
N PHE A 92 5.55 -4.76 -13.15
CA PHE A 92 5.81 -3.50 -12.46
C PHE A 92 5.52 -2.27 -13.35
N SER A 93 6.02 -2.28 -14.57
CA SER A 93 5.80 -1.20 -15.53
C SER A 93 4.32 -1.06 -15.93
N GLN A 94 3.61 -2.19 -16.09
CA GLN A 94 2.16 -2.17 -16.28
C GLN A 94 1.45 -1.54 -15.08
N GLY A 95 1.90 -1.83 -13.86
CA GLY A 95 1.36 -1.23 -12.65
C GLY A 95 1.53 0.29 -12.62
N ILE A 96 2.71 0.79 -12.95
CA ILE A 96 2.96 2.24 -13.04
C ILE A 96 2.08 2.89 -14.10
N LEU A 97 1.99 2.29 -15.30
CA LEU A 97 1.12 2.81 -16.36
C LEU A 97 -0.35 2.83 -15.91
N PHE A 98 -0.80 1.81 -15.21
CA PHE A 98 -2.14 1.76 -14.67
C PHE A 98 -2.38 2.86 -13.61
N ALA A 99 -1.41 3.10 -12.72
CA ALA A 99 -1.47 4.19 -11.76
C ALA A 99 -1.57 5.56 -12.44
N LEU A 100 -0.79 5.78 -13.51
CA LEU A 100 -0.86 6.99 -14.30
C LEU A 100 -2.25 7.21 -14.91
N VAL A 101 -2.84 6.15 -15.48
CA VAL A 101 -4.22 6.22 -16.03
C VAL A 101 -5.23 6.55 -14.93
N LEU A 102 -5.12 5.93 -13.74
CA LEU A 102 -6.00 6.23 -12.61
C LEU A 102 -5.90 7.70 -12.19
N ILE A 103 -4.69 8.23 -12.07
CA ILE A 103 -4.47 9.63 -11.72
C ILE A 103 -5.07 10.57 -12.77
N ILE A 104 -4.84 10.29 -14.05
CA ILE A 104 -5.45 11.07 -15.14
C ILE A 104 -6.97 11.08 -15.01
N LEU A 105 -7.60 9.93 -14.79
CA LEU A 105 -9.06 9.83 -14.61
C LEU A 105 -9.57 10.61 -13.41
N ILE A 106 -8.80 10.70 -12.32
CA ILE A 106 -9.15 11.51 -11.14
C ILE A 106 -8.98 13.02 -11.44
N LEU A 107 -7.95 13.39 -12.21
CA LEU A 107 -7.67 14.79 -12.53
C LEU A 107 -8.59 15.38 -13.60
N VAL A 108 -9.12 14.58 -14.53
CA VAL A 108 -9.97 15.06 -15.64
C VAL A 108 -11.13 15.95 -15.15
N PRO A 109 -11.98 15.56 -14.20
CA PRO A 109 -13.08 16.43 -13.75
C PRO A 109 -12.58 17.71 -13.06
N LEU A 110 -11.44 17.69 -12.42
CA LEU A 110 -10.84 18.86 -11.78
C LEU A 110 -10.28 19.85 -12.83
N LEU A 111 -9.67 19.34 -13.88
CA LEU A 111 -9.19 20.14 -15.02
C LEU A 111 -10.37 20.79 -15.78
N GLN A 112 -11.42 20.01 -16.09
CA GLN A 112 -12.60 20.50 -16.79
C GLN A 112 -13.34 21.62 -16.03
N LYS A 113 -13.29 21.58 -14.71
CA LYS A 113 -13.88 22.60 -13.83
C LYS A 113 -12.91 23.72 -13.47
N ASN A 114 -11.71 23.71 -14.05
CA ASN A 114 -10.67 24.71 -13.79
C ASN A 114 -10.30 24.85 -12.30
N TYR A 115 -10.29 23.73 -11.56
CA TYR A 115 -9.88 23.69 -10.14
C TYR A 115 -8.36 23.49 -9.97
N ILE A 116 -7.65 23.14 -11.04
CA ILE A 116 -6.21 22.92 -11.05
C ILE A 116 -5.57 23.87 -12.05
N SER A 117 -4.44 24.47 -11.67
CA SER A 117 -3.54 25.20 -12.56
C SER A 117 -2.24 24.41 -12.76
N TRP A 118 -1.71 24.48 -13.97
CA TRP A 118 -0.40 23.90 -14.27
C TRP A 118 0.67 24.92 -13.91
N ILE A 119 1.58 24.56 -12.99
CA ILE A 119 2.71 25.40 -12.58
C ILE A 119 3.93 25.06 -13.43
N GLY A 120 4.21 23.77 -13.62
CA GLY A 120 5.31 23.29 -14.45
C GLY A 120 6.69 23.47 -13.83
N GLU A 121 6.79 23.59 -12.51
CA GLU A 121 8.05 23.70 -11.79
C GLU A 121 8.72 22.32 -11.67
N PHE A 122 9.42 21.93 -12.70
CA PHE A 122 10.14 20.68 -12.72
C PHE A 122 11.48 20.80 -12.02
N SER A 123 11.73 19.98 -11.00
CA SER A 123 13.00 19.85 -10.31
C SER A 123 13.49 18.41 -10.31
N PRO A 124 14.75 18.13 -10.69
CA PRO A 124 15.33 16.78 -10.60
C PRO A 124 15.27 16.19 -9.18
N ILE A 125 15.37 17.02 -8.14
CA ILE A 125 15.28 16.55 -6.75
C ILE A 125 13.86 16.13 -6.40
N ILE A 126 12.82 16.82 -6.88
CA ILE A 126 11.42 16.43 -6.68
C ILE A 126 11.14 15.12 -7.41
N LEU A 127 11.66 14.95 -8.64
CA LEU A 127 11.55 13.70 -9.37
C LEU A 127 12.24 12.54 -8.61
N LEU A 128 13.45 12.75 -8.12
CA LEU A 128 14.16 11.73 -7.33
C LEU A 128 13.37 11.34 -6.09
N ASN A 129 12.90 12.33 -5.31
CA ASN A 129 12.08 12.10 -4.13
C ASN A 129 10.78 11.33 -4.47
N SER A 130 10.13 11.67 -5.58
CA SER A 130 8.95 10.98 -6.09
C SER A 130 9.24 9.49 -6.36
N ILE A 131 10.34 9.19 -7.03
CA ILE A 131 10.77 7.82 -7.34
C ILE A 131 11.09 7.06 -6.03
N VAL A 132 11.89 7.65 -5.14
CA VAL A 132 12.29 7.02 -3.88
C VAL A 132 11.08 6.76 -2.98
N LEU A 133 10.18 7.75 -2.86
CA LEU A 133 8.96 7.62 -2.07
C LEU A 133 8.03 6.56 -2.67
N GLY A 134 7.78 6.62 -3.99
CA GLY A 134 6.91 5.67 -4.68
C GLY A 134 7.44 4.25 -4.57
N LEU A 135 8.72 4.01 -4.82
CA LEU A 135 9.34 2.69 -4.67
C LEU A 135 9.31 2.24 -3.21
N GLY A 136 9.72 3.10 -2.28
CA GLY A 136 9.79 2.76 -0.86
C GLY A 136 8.43 2.35 -0.29
N VAL A 137 7.40 3.19 -0.48
CA VAL A 137 6.04 2.90 -0.01
C VAL A 137 5.45 1.70 -0.74
N GLY A 138 5.55 1.66 -2.09
CA GLY A 138 5.02 0.57 -2.89
C GLY A 138 5.61 -0.79 -2.50
N PHE A 139 6.93 -0.89 -2.29
CA PHE A 139 7.56 -2.13 -1.82
C PHE A 139 7.18 -2.46 -0.39
N ALA A 140 7.33 -1.51 0.53
CA ALA A 140 7.13 -1.78 1.95
C ALA A 140 5.69 -2.21 2.24
N GLU A 141 4.72 -1.44 1.79
CA GLU A 141 3.33 -1.71 2.09
C GLU A 141 2.80 -2.93 1.33
N GLU A 142 3.17 -3.13 0.06
CA GLU A 142 2.69 -4.30 -0.67
C GLU A 142 3.30 -5.60 -0.14
N ILE A 143 4.55 -5.62 0.30
CA ILE A 143 5.14 -6.81 0.95
C ILE A 143 4.44 -7.10 2.28
N ILE A 144 4.15 -6.08 3.10
CA ILE A 144 3.47 -6.26 4.37
C ILE A 144 2.02 -6.72 4.15
N PHE A 145 1.24 -5.98 3.36
CA PHE A 145 -0.21 -6.19 3.29
C PHE A 145 -0.61 -7.27 2.30
N ARG A 146 -0.12 -7.23 1.06
CA ARG A 146 -0.50 -8.21 0.02
C ARG A 146 0.44 -9.39 -0.01
N GLY A 147 1.72 -9.18 0.34
CA GLY A 147 2.70 -10.25 0.47
C GLY A 147 2.40 -11.14 1.68
N TRP A 148 2.60 -10.62 2.87
CA TRP A 148 2.56 -11.37 4.12
C TRP A 148 1.16 -11.47 4.75
N LEU A 149 0.52 -10.35 5.07
CA LEU A 149 -0.74 -10.36 5.82
C LEU A 149 -1.86 -11.09 5.08
N LEU A 150 -2.03 -10.80 3.79
CA LEU A 150 -3.04 -11.49 2.96
C LEU A 150 -2.80 -13.00 2.93
N GLU A 151 -1.57 -13.47 2.81
CA GLU A 151 -1.25 -14.91 2.79
C GLU A 151 -1.44 -15.56 4.17
N GLU A 152 -1.18 -14.85 5.29
CA GLU A 152 -1.47 -15.34 6.63
C GLU A 152 -2.98 -15.49 6.85
N LEU A 153 -3.74 -14.44 6.56
CA LEU A 153 -5.20 -14.46 6.69
C LEU A 153 -5.83 -15.51 5.75
N LYS A 154 -5.31 -15.66 4.54
CA LYS A 154 -5.81 -16.64 3.56
C LYS A 154 -5.62 -18.09 4.03
N PHE A 155 -4.55 -18.34 4.73
CA PHE A 155 -4.29 -19.65 5.32
C PHE A 155 -5.30 -19.99 6.44
N GLU A 156 -5.73 -18.98 7.21
CA GLU A 156 -6.63 -19.19 8.35
C GLU A 156 -8.12 -19.10 7.96
N TYR A 157 -8.49 -18.15 7.10
CA TYR A 157 -9.90 -17.77 6.84
C TYR A 157 -10.34 -17.96 5.38
N GLY A 158 -9.44 -18.43 4.51
CA GLY A 158 -9.72 -18.54 3.08
C GLY A 158 -9.70 -17.20 2.34
N THR A 159 -9.76 -17.26 1.01
CA THR A 159 -9.43 -16.11 0.14
C THR A 159 -10.38 -14.91 0.29
N LYS A 160 -11.71 -15.15 0.38
CA LYS A 160 -12.69 -14.05 0.40
C LYS A 160 -12.60 -13.22 1.68
N ILE A 161 -12.56 -13.92 2.83
CA ILE A 161 -12.47 -13.25 4.14
C ILE A 161 -11.12 -12.54 4.29
N SER A 162 -10.04 -13.14 3.81
CA SER A 162 -8.70 -12.54 3.87
C SER A 162 -8.59 -11.24 3.09
N ILE A 163 -9.22 -11.13 1.91
CA ILE A 163 -9.26 -9.89 1.14
C ILE A 163 -9.96 -8.79 1.93
N ALA A 164 -11.13 -9.08 2.52
CA ALA A 164 -11.87 -8.10 3.29
C ALA A 164 -11.11 -7.67 4.55
N LEU A 165 -10.62 -8.62 5.35
CA LEU A 165 -9.89 -8.32 6.59
C LEU A 165 -8.61 -7.54 6.31
N GLN A 166 -7.80 -7.94 5.30
CA GLN A 166 -6.59 -7.24 4.93
C GLN A 166 -6.90 -5.80 4.49
N ALA A 167 -7.96 -5.58 3.68
CA ALA A 167 -8.33 -4.25 3.22
C ALA A 167 -8.81 -3.34 4.37
N ILE A 168 -9.55 -3.89 5.33
CA ILE A 168 -9.95 -3.16 6.55
C ILE A 168 -8.71 -2.79 7.36
N ILE A 169 -7.81 -3.73 7.65
CA ILE A 169 -6.57 -3.48 8.39
C ILE A 169 -5.74 -2.42 7.67
N PHE A 170 -5.56 -2.56 6.34
CA PHE A 170 -4.85 -1.59 5.51
C PHE A 170 -5.41 -0.17 5.64
N SER A 171 -6.73 -0.03 5.64
CA SER A 171 -7.36 1.27 5.84
C SER A 171 -7.10 1.82 7.24
N PHE A 172 -7.18 0.98 8.29
CA PHE A 172 -7.09 1.44 9.68
C PHE A 172 -5.68 1.77 10.15
N VAL A 173 -4.63 1.27 9.51
CA VAL A 173 -3.24 1.68 9.84
C VAL A 173 -2.91 3.09 9.38
N HIS A 174 -3.68 3.66 8.44
CA HIS A 174 -3.54 5.06 8.05
C HIS A 174 -4.15 5.96 9.12
N ASN A 175 -3.33 6.82 9.73
CA ASN A 175 -3.80 7.74 10.76
C ASN A 175 -4.64 8.86 10.13
N LEU A 176 -5.91 8.93 10.51
CA LEU A 176 -6.87 9.94 10.05
C LEU A 176 -7.49 10.71 11.24
N SER A 177 -6.79 10.80 12.36
CA SER A 177 -7.30 11.43 13.59
C SER A 177 -7.62 12.91 13.41
N ASN A 178 -6.86 13.62 12.58
CA ASN A 178 -7.00 15.05 12.33
C ASN A 178 -8.06 15.39 11.27
N GLU A 179 -8.66 14.38 10.63
CA GLU A 179 -9.68 14.60 9.60
C GLU A 179 -11.07 14.79 10.21
N ILE A 180 -11.88 15.67 9.59
CA ILE A 180 -13.30 15.78 9.91
C ILE A 180 -14.04 14.49 9.53
N PHE A 181 -15.20 14.26 10.14
CA PHE A 181 -15.92 12.98 10.00
C PHE A 181 -16.11 12.52 8.55
N TRP A 182 -16.66 13.38 7.68
CA TRP A 182 -16.94 12.99 6.28
C TRP A 182 -15.69 12.75 5.44
N ASN A 183 -14.64 13.53 5.65
CA ASN A 183 -13.33 13.31 5.03
C ASN A 183 -12.76 11.94 5.44
N ARG A 184 -12.86 11.65 6.74
CA ARG A 184 -12.42 10.36 7.30
C ARG A 184 -13.17 9.19 6.67
N VAL A 185 -14.50 9.30 6.51
CA VAL A 185 -15.32 8.26 5.85
C VAL A 185 -14.87 8.07 4.40
N GLY A 186 -14.69 9.13 3.63
CA GLY A 186 -14.20 9.06 2.24
C GLY A 186 -12.85 8.37 2.14
N LEU A 187 -11.87 8.79 2.95
CA LEU A 187 -10.54 8.17 2.98
C LEU A 187 -10.59 6.70 3.38
N ARG A 188 -11.38 6.34 4.42
CA ARG A 188 -11.54 4.94 4.83
C ARG A 188 -12.08 4.07 3.71
N LEU A 189 -13.12 4.53 3.03
CA LEU A 189 -13.70 3.83 1.88
C LEU A 189 -12.70 3.68 0.74
N GLY A 190 -12.00 4.75 0.39
CA GLY A 190 -10.96 4.73 -0.65
C GLY A 190 -9.84 3.74 -0.35
N PHE A 191 -9.29 3.75 0.89
CA PHE A 191 -8.26 2.79 1.29
C PHE A 191 -8.77 1.34 1.32
N ILE A 192 -10.02 1.09 1.77
CA ILE A 192 -10.61 -0.25 1.73
C ILE A 192 -10.72 -0.73 0.28
N LEU A 193 -11.25 0.10 -0.61
CA LEU A 193 -11.40 -0.26 -2.02
C LEU A 193 -10.04 -0.48 -2.71
N LEU A 194 -9.05 0.37 -2.43
CA LEU A 194 -7.68 0.16 -2.90
C LEU A 194 -7.10 -1.15 -2.38
N GLY A 195 -7.34 -1.46 -1.09
CA GLY A 195 -6.95 -2.71 -0.45
C GLY A 195 -7.51 -3.94 -1.15
N ILE A 196 -8.82 -3.93 -1.43
CA ILE A 196 -9.51 -4.99 -2.16
C ILE A 196 -8.98 -5.09 -3.59
N PHE A 197 -8.89 -3.98 -4.31
CA PHE A 197 -8.44 -3.93 -5.69
C PHE A 197 -7.05 -4.53 -5.87
N LEU A 198 -6.06 -4.09 -5.08
CA LEU A 198 -4.69 -4.61 -5.14
C LEU A 198 -4.62 -6.11 -4.78
N SER A 199 -5.44 -6.58 -3.83
CA SER A 199 -5.54 -8.01 -3.52
C SER A 199 -6.08 -8.82 -4.71
N LEU A 200 -7.08 -8.29 -5.43
CA LEU A 200 -7.61 -8.91 -6.64
C LEU A 200 -6.59 -8.91 -7.79
N VAL A 201 -5.82 -7.83 -7.95
CA VAL A 201 -4.70 -7.75 -8.91
C VAL A 201 -3.68 -8.85 -8.63
N LYS A 202 -3.24 -9.03 -7.38
CA LYS A 202 -2.32 -10.11 -7.00
C LYS A 202 -2.87 -11.49 -7.36
N ILE A 203 -4.16 -11.72 -7.11
CA ILE A 203 -4.81 -13.01 -7.43
C ILE A 203 -4.85 -13.22 -8.94
N ARG A 204 -5.23 -12.22 -9.73
CA ARG A 204 -5.23 -12.26 -11.20
C ARG A 204 -3.84 -12.59 -11.74
N ASP A 205 -2.82 -11.98 -11.19
CA ASP A 205 -1.42 -12.15 -11.59
C ASP A 205 -0.79 -13.41 -10.98
N LYS A 206 -1.65 -14.38 -10.60
CA LYS A 206 -1.27 -15.70 -10.08
C LYS A 206 -0.36 -15.62 -8.85
N GLY A 207 -0.49 -14.56 -8.06
CA GLY A 207 0.26 -14.32 -6.83
C GLY A 207 1.54 -13.49 -7.00
N SER A 208 1.86 -12.98 -8.19
CA SER A 208 2.94 -12.00 -8.37
C SER A 208 2.55 -10.67 -7.68
N LEU A 209 3.53 -10.05 -7.02
CA LEU A 209 3.32 -8.79 -6.27
C LEU A 209 3.71 -7.55 -7.09
N TRP A 210 4.44 -7.73 -8.19
CA TRP A 210 5.08 -6.64 -8.92
C TRP A 210 4.10 -5.62 -9.52
N ASN A 211 2.96 -6.08 -10.00
CA ASN A 211 1.93 -5.17 -10.52
C ASN A 211 1.31 -4.34 -9.38
N CYS A 212 1.07 -4.95 -8.21
CA CYS A 212 0.59 -4.22 -7.03
C CYS A 212 1.58 -3.16 -6.58
N ILE A 213 2.89 -3.51 -6.54
CA ILE A 213 3.98 -2.57 -6.21
C ILE A 213 4.00 -1.41 -7.22
N GLY A 214 3.88 -1.70 -8.52
CA GLY A 214 3.83 -0.68 -9.56
C GLY A 214 2.62 0.24 -9.45
N ILE A 215 1.42 -0.31 -9.20
CA ILE A 215 0.20 0.48 -9.03
C ILE A 215 0.32 1.37 -7.79
N HIS A 216 0.60 0.78 -6.63
CA HIS A 216 0.64 1.53 -5.38
C HIS A 216 1.77 2.55 -5.36
N GLY A 217 2.98 2.13 -5.68
CA GLY A 217 4.13 3.02 -5.76
C GLY A 217 3.97 4.10 -6.83
N GLY A 218 3.36 3.77 -7.97
CA GLY A 218 3.01 4.72 -9.01
C GLY A 218 2.00 5.77 -8.53
N LEU A 219 0.92 5.35 -7.84
CA LEU A 219 -0.04 6.28 -7.25
C LEU A 219 0.63 7.27 -6.29
N VAL A 220 1.46 6.77 -5.38
CA VAL A 220 2.16 7.60 -4.39
C VAL A 220 3.19 8.51 -5.06
N GLY A 221 4.08 7.96 -5.89
CA GLY A 221 5.17 8.72 -6.50
C GLY A 221 4.67 9.77 -7.50
N ILE A 222 3.76 9.39 -8.44
CA ILE A 222 3.23 10.32 -9.42
C ILE A 222 2.42 11.43 -8.73
N TRP A 223 1.61 11.08 -7.71
CA TRP A 223 0.87 12.07 -6.96
C TRP A 223 1.78 13.04 -6.23
N PHE A 224 2.86 12.56 -5.61
CA PHE A 224 3.88 13.40 -4.98
C PHE A 224 4.52 14.35 -6.00
N LEU A 225 4.92 13.86 -7.18
CA LEU A 225 5.52 14.67 -8.24
C LEU A 225 4.57 15.78 -8.70
N LEU A 226 3.29 15.45 -8.92
CA LEU A 226 2.28 16.40 -9.34
C LEU A 226 2.12 17.54 -8.35
N ASN A 227 1.92 17.22 -7.06
CA ASN A 227 1.61 18.24 -6.04
C ASN A 227 2.81 19.07 -5.59
N ASN A 228 4.05 18.59 -5.80
CA ASN A 228 5.25 19.31 -5.35
C ASN A 228 5.98 20.04 -6.47
N GLY A 229 5.43 20.05 -7.70
CA GLY A 229 6.13 20.74 -8.77
C GLY A 229 5.30 21.03 -10.01
N LEU A 230 4.25 20.28 -10.29
CA LEU A 230 3.60 20.38 -11.59
C LEU A 230 2.21 21.03 -11.56
N ILE A 231 1.45 20.85 -10.47
CA ILE A 231 0.09 21.36 -10.36
C ILE A 231 -0.14 22.06 -9.02
N GLU A 232 -1.05 23.01 -9.02
CA GLU A 232 -1.57 23.68 -7.84
C GLU A 232 -3.09 23.61 -7.83
N PHE A 233 -3.67 23.33 -6.66
CA PHE A 233 -5.11 23.32 -6.46
C PHE A 233 -5.57 24.71 -6.04
N LYS A 234 -6.65 25.20 -6.67
CA LYS A 234 -7.26 26.49 -6.30
C LYS A 234 -7.98 26.38 -4.95
N GLU A 235 -8.03 27.47 -4.20
CA GLU A 235 -8.66 27.52 -2.87
C GLU A 235 -10.12 27.06 -2.85
N ASN A 236 -10.85 27.30 -3.94
CA ASN A 236 -12.26 26.91 -4.09
C ASN A 236 -12.45 25.47 -4.58
N THR A 237 -11.41 24.64 -4.62
CA THR A 237 -11.51 23.26 -5.05
C THR A 237 -12.29 22.42 -4.04
N PRO A 238 -13.42 21.79 -4.43
CA PRO A 238 -14.21 21.02 -3.50
C PRO A 238 -13.49 19.72 -3.07
N SER A 239 -13.43 19.48 -1.77
CA SER A 239 -12.78 18.27 -1.21
C SER A 239 -13.42 16.95 -1.67
N PHE A 240 -14.71 16.94 -2.01
CA PHE A 240 -15.35 15.72 -2.53
C PHE A 240 -14.84 15.33 -3.92
N LEU A 241 -14.31 16.28 -4.72
CA LEU A 241 -13.70 16.00 -6.03
C LEU A 241 -12.20 15.72 -5.96
N ALA A 242 -11.44 16.54 -5.22
CA ALA A 242 -10.00 16.42 -5.11
C ALA A 242 -9.56 15.39 -4.05
N GLY A 243 -10.43 15.10 -3.09
CA GLY A 243 -10.15 14.43 -1.84
C GLY A 243 -9.91 15.41 -0.70
N PRO A 244 -9.87 14.94 0.55
CA PRO A 244 -9.59 15.76 1.72
C PRO A 244 -8.22 16.42 1.65
N PHE A 245 -8.16 17.68 2.05
CA PHE A 245 -6.93 18.48 2.05
C PHE A 245 -6.21 18.38 3.39
N THR A 246 -4.92 18.11 3.33
CA THR A 246 -3.99 18.21 4.46
C THR A 246 -2.85 19.14 4.04
N GLN A 247 -2.67 20.28 4.73
CA GLN A 247 -1.64 21.28 4.38
C GLN A 247 -1.71 21.71 2.89
N ASN A 248 -2.90 21.99 2.38
CA ASN A 248 -3.17 22.38 0.98
C ASN A 248 -2.93 21.28 -0.08
N ILE A 249 -2.54 20.09 0.30
CA ILE A 249 -2.39 18.94 -0.59
C ILE A 249 -3.58 17.99 -0.41
N PRO A 250 -4.39 17.74 -1.44
CA PRO A 250 -5.50 16.80 -1.32
C PRO A 250 -5.01 15.35 -1.38
N ASN A 251 -5.70 14.49 -0.63
CA ASN A 251 -5.51 13.05 -0.76
C ASN A 251 -6.57 12.47 -1.71
N PRO A 252 -6.21 12.12 -2.96
CA PRO A 252 -7.16 11.77 -4.00
C PRO A 252 -7.92 10.48 -3.71
N ILE A 253 -7.39 9.61 -2.84
CA ILE A 253 -8.01 8.32 -2.51
C ILE A 253 -9.38 8.49 -1.86
N GLY A 254 -9.61 9.62 -1.18
CA GLY A 254 -10.89 9.97 -0.55
C GLY A 254 -11.84 10.75 -1.48
N SER A 255 -11.48 11.02 -2.73
CA SER A 255 -12.33 11.69 -3.70
C SER A 255 -13.45 10.80 -4.21
N PHE A 256 -14.56 11.40 -4.61
CA PHE A 256 -15.68 10.69 -5.23
C PHE A 256 -15.24 9.95 -6.49
N SER A 257 -14.41 10.59 -7.33
CA SER A 257 -13.89 9.99 -8.56
C SER A 257 -13.06 8.73 -8.27
N ALA A 258 -12.13 8.79 -7.30
CA ALA A 258 -11.31 7.64 -6.94
C ALA A 258 -12.15 6.50 -6.36
N ILE A 259 -13.09 6.81 -5.46
CA ILE A 259 -13.98 5.81 -4.87
C ILE A 259 -14.81 5.11 -5.95
N LEU A 260 -15.41 5.86 -6.89
CA LEU A 260 -16.20 5.31 -7.98
C LEU A 260 -15.35 4.42 -8.90
N ILE A 261 -14.18 4.89 -9.32
CA ILE A 261 -13.27 4.14 -10.19
C ILE A 261 -12.81 2.86 -9.50
N LEU A 262 -12.37 2.93 -8.24
CA LEU A 262 -11.93 1.77 -7.48
C LEU A 262 -13.06 0.75 -7.27
N LEU A 263 -14.29 1.21 -7.01
CA LEU A 263 -15.46 0.35 -6.89
C LEU A 263 -15.72 -0.42 -8.20
N LEU A 264 -15.73 0.28 -9.34
CA LEU A 264 -15.93 -0.35 -10.66
C LEU A 264 -14.82 -1.36 -10.96
N LEU A 265 -13.57 -1.05 -10.64
CA LEU A 265 -12.44 -1.97 -10.78
C LEU A 265 -12.58 -3.20 -9.86
N CYS A 266 -12.99 -3.03 -8.62
CA CYS A 266 -13.26 -4.15 -7.71
C CYS A 266 -14.33 -5.08 -8.26
N ILE A 267 -15.43 -4.53 -8.80
CA ILE A 267 -16.50 -5.32 -9.43
C ILE A 267 -15.96 -6.08 -10.65
N PHE A 268 -15.29 -5.37 -11.57
CA PHE A 268 -14.74 -5.94 -12.79
C PHE A 268 -13.78 -7.11 -12.51
N TYR A 269 -12.81 -6.91 -11.61
CA TYR A 269 -11.82 -7.93 -11.26
C TYR A 269 -12.43 -9.10 -10.49
N THR A 270 -13.48 -8.86 -9.68
CA THR A 270 -14.20 -9.94 -9.01
C THR A 270 -14.94 -10.83 -10.01
N VAL A 271 -15.57 -10.25 -11.03
CA VAL A 271 -16.25 -11.01 -12.09
C VAL A 271 -15.25 -11.82 -12.91
N GLN A 272 -14.10 -11.23 -13.26
CA GLN A 272 -13.04 -11.94 -13.97
C GLN A 272 -12.45 -13.10 -13.15
N SER A 273 -12.21 -12.89 -11.85
CA SER A 273 -11.67 -13.94 -10.98
C SER A 273 -12.61 -15.14 -10.85
N LYS A 274 -13.93 -14.94 -10.80
CA LYS A 274 -14.90 -16.06 -10.82
C LYS A 274 -14.77 -16.90 -12.08
N LYS A 275 -14.59 -16.30 -13.25
CA LYS A 275 -14.41 -17.05 -14.52
C LYS A 275 -13.12 -17.90 -14.53
N ILE A 276 -12.08 -17.46 -13.84
CA ILE A 276 -10.83 -18.22 -13.72
C ILE A 276 -10.99 -19.43 -12.79
N PHE A 277 -11.74 -19.30 -11.71
CA PHE A 277 -12.01 -20.40 -10.77
C PHE A 277 -12.91 -21.48 -11.36
N THR A 278 -13.97 -21.10 -12.10
CA THR A 278 -14.87 -22.08 -12.75
C THR A 278 -14.19 -22.86 -13.88
N ARG A 279 -13.27 -22.29 -14.63
CA ARG A 279 -12.51 -23.00 -15.68
C ARG A 279 -11.46 -24.00 -15.18
N ARG A 280 -11.16 -24.03 -13.89
CA ARG A 280 -10.21 -25.00 -13.28
C ARG A 280 -10.92 -26.22 -12.69
N ILE A 281 -12.25 -26.24 -12.66
CA ILE A 281 -13.06 -27.34 -12.13
C ILE A 281 -13.65 -28.20 -13.28
N ASN A 282 -13.62 -27.68 -14.49
CA ASN A 282 -13.94 -28.40 -15.73
C ASN A 282 -12.65 -28.73 -16.50
#